data_0ae1f21e68baad234b0b86276f39675c
#
_entry.id   0ae1f21e68baad234b0b86276f39675c
#
_cell.length_a   1.000
_cell.length_b   1.000
_cell.length_c   1.000
_cell.angle_alpha   90.00
_cell.angle_beta   90.00
_cell.angle_gamma   90.00
#
_symmetry.space_group_name_H-M   'P 1'
#
loop_
_entity.id
_entity.type
_entity.pdbx_description
1 polymer ?
#
loop_
_entity_poly.entity_id
_entity_poly.type
_entity_poly.pdbx_seq_one_letter_code
_entity_poly.pdbx_strand_id
1 'polypeptide(L)'
;MHIRSKFYFCKKTPMDHSRKDWNEIKSNDSWSIFKIMSEFVEAYDRMAKIGLCVAIFGSARTKPENLYYQLSEQLAERLASKGFGIISGGGPGIMEAANKGAQQGNGPSVGLNIDLPFEQNHNPYIDQEHNLEFNYFFVRKVIFVKYSQAFVIMPGGFGTLDEFFEALTLIQTNKIGRFPIVLVGKEYWAGLVDWIKSRLLQDDLHYVSESDLDLFCVVDTATEAVKVIDEF
;
A
#
# COMPACT_ATOMS: atom_id res chain seq x y z
N MET A 1 -37.62 -20.64 -7.43
CA MET A 1 -37.00 -20.00 -6.29
C MET A 1 -36.40 -18.69 -6.81
N HIS A 2 -37.12 -17.55 -6.63
CA HIS A 2 -36.75 -16.26 -7.25
C HIS A 2 -35.68 -15.58 -6.39
N ILE A 3 -34.45 -15.53 -6.86
CA ILE A 3 -33.41 -14.69 -6.26
C ILE A 3 -33.69 -13.26 -6.72
N ARG A 4 -34.29 -12.45 -5.83
CA ARG A 4 -34.38 -11.00 -6.03
C ARG A 4 -32.97 -10.42 -5.93
N SER A 5 -32.35 -10.05 -7.04
CA SER A 5 -31.16 -9.23 -7.07
C SER A 5 -31.49 -7.86 -6.46
N LYS A 6 -31.04 -7.64 -5.21
CA LYS A 6 -31.03 -6.29 -4.63
C LYS A 6 -29.90 -5.52 -5.32
N PHE A 7 -30.22 -4.77 -6.37
CA PHE A 7 -29.34 -3.71 -6.83
C PHE A 7 -29.23 -2.66 -5.72
N TYR A 8 -28.06 -2.56 -5.10
CA TYR A 8 -27.76 -1.45 -4.21
C TYR A 8 -27.46 -0.23 -5.07
N PHE A 9 -28.51 0.56 -5.37
CA PHE A 9 -28.29 1.90 -5.88
C PHE A 9 -27.70 2.76 -4.73
N CYS A 10 -26.64 3.47 -5.06
CA CYS A 10 -26.02 4.45 -4.20
C CYS A 10 -27.09 5.33 -3.54
N LYS A 11 -27.24 5.28 -2.20
CA LYS A 11 -28.07 6.25 -1.50
C LYS A 11 -27.47 7.61 -1.79
N LYS A 12 -28.21 8.47 -2.47
CA LYS A 12 -27.84 9.87 -2.63
C LYS A 12 -27.81 10.52 -1.26
N THR A 13 -26.65 10.56 -0.64
CA THR A 13 -26.39 11.58 0.36
C THR A 13 -26.39 12.91 -0.40
N PRO A 14 -27.06 13.97 0.07
CA PRO A 14 -26.95 15.28 -0.56
C PRO A 14 -25.47 15.70 -0.43
N MET A 15 -24.70 15.51 -1.49
CA MET A 15 -23.41 16.17 -1.58
C MET A 15 -23.69 17.62 -1.95
N ASP A 16 -23.22 18.53 -1.13
CA ASP A 16 -23.17 19.95 -1.44
C ASP A 16 -22.22 20.11 -2.66
N HIS A 17 -22.84 20.14 -3.84
CA HIS A 17 -22.15 20.44 -5.08
C HIS A 17 -22.06 21.98 -5.22
N SER A 18 -21.29 22.65 -4.33
CA SER A 18 -20.78 23.95 -4.68
C SER A 18 -19.98 23.78 -5.95
N ARG A 19 -20.43 24.36 -7.07
CA ARG A 19 -19.69 24.38 -8.32
C ARG A 19 -18.32 25.01 -8.01
N LYS A 20 -17.25 24.20 -8.16
CA LYS A 20 -15.89 24.75 -8.04
C LYS A 20 -15.76 25.93 -8.98
N ASP A 21 -15.39 27.09 -8.45
CA ASP A 21 -15.12 28.26 -9.29
C ASP A 21 -13.84 27.99 -10.09
N TRP A 22 -13.99 27.90 -11.42
CA TRP A 22 -12.88 27.63 -12.33
C TRP A 22 -11.76 28.68 -12.26
N ASN A 23 -12.07 29.90 -11.83
CA ASN A 23 -11.07 30.95 -11.67
C ASN A 23 -10.23 30.72 -10.40
N GLU A 24 -10.85 30.22 -9.34
CA GLU A 24 -10.15 29.83 -8.10
C GLU A 24 -9.24 28.61 -8.34
N ILE A 25 -9.70 27.62 -9.12
CA ILE A 25 -8.89 26.46 -9.51
C ILE A 25 -7.63 26.91 -10.25
N LYS A 26 -7.75 27.77 -11.28
CA LYS A 26 -6.60 28.22 -12.09
C LYS A 26 -5.57 29.01 -11.31
N SER A 27 -5.99 29.86 -10.36
CA SER A 27 -5.04 30.62 -9.53
C SER A 27 -4.26 29.76 -8.56
N ASN A 28 -4.84 28.63 -8.11
CA ASN A 28 -4.20 27.70 -7.19
C ASN A 28 -3.30 26.67 -7.88
N ASP A 29 -3.46 26.42 -9.19
CA ASP A 29 -2.72 25.38 -9.91
C ASP A 29 -1.21 25.61 -9.90
N SER A 30 -0.76 26.85 -10.11
CA SER A 30 0.68 27.17 -10.11
C SER A 30 1.33 26.94 -8.74
N TRP A 31 0.64 27.28 -7.64
CA TRP A 31 1.12 27.03 -6.29
C TRP A 31 1.09 25.55 -5.95
N SER A 32 0.11 24.81 -6.45
CA SER A 32 0.04 23.36 -6.29
C SER A 32 1.22 22.64 -6.91
N ILE A 33 1.71 23.08 -8.08
CA ILE A 33 2.91 22.52 -8.72
C ILE A 33 4.14 22.68 -7.81
N PHE A 34 4.35 23.85 -7.20
CA PHE A 34 5.46 24.06 -6.28
C PHE A 34 5.36 23.18 -5.03
N LYS A 35 4.17 22.98 -4.48
CA LYS A 35 3.94 22.06 -3.35
C LYS A 35 4.25 20.62 -3.74
N ILE A 36 3.77 20.17 -4.89
CA ILE A 36 4.05 18.82 -5.42
C ILE A 36 5.57 18.62 -5.59
N MET A 37 6.26 19.59 -6.19
CA MET A 37 7.71 19.54 -6.34
C MET A 37 8.43 19.51 -4.99
N SER A 38 7.98 20.29 -4.02
CA SER A 38 8.54 20.32 -2.67
C SER A 38 8.43 18.95 -1.98
N GLU A 39 7.28 18.29 -2.07
CA GLU A 39 7.09 16.94 -1.51
C GLU A 39 8.02 15.90 -2.17
N PHE A 40 8.20 15.97 -3.49
CA PHE A 40 9.16 15.09 -4.17
C PHE A 40 10.60 15.33 -3.72
N VAL A 41 11.02 16.61 -3.66
CA VAL A 41 12.40 16.97 -3.29
C VAL A 41 12.70 16.51 -1.86
N GLU A 42 11.81 16.81 -0.91
CA GLU A 42 11.95 16.37 0.49
C GLU A 42 12.01 14.85 0.60
N ALA A 43 11.04 14.16 -0.03
CA ALA A 43 10.98 12.72 0.03
C ALA A 43 12.22 12.07 -0.58
N TYR A 44 12.72 12.55 -1.71
CA TYR A 44 13.92 12.01 -2.33
C TYR A 44 15.18 12.22 -1.48
N ASP A 45 15.34 13.40 -0.86
CA ASP A 45 16.49 13.66 0.02
C ASP A 45 16.48 12.75 1.25
N ARG A 46 15.33 12.57 1.87
CA ARG A 46 15.19 11.76 3.09
C ARG A 46 15.28 10.26 2.80
N MET A 47 14.56 9.77 1.79
CA MET A 47 14.50 8.35 1.46
C MET A 47 15.81 7.81 0.88
N ALA A 48 16.59 8.63 0.16
CA ALA A 48 17.88 8.20 -0.42
C ALA A 48 18.91 7.74 0.63
N LYS A 49 18.72 8.08 1.91
CA LYS A 49 19.62 7.76 3.02
C LYS A 49 19.26 6.46 3.75
N ILE A 50 18.09 5.88 3.48
CA ILE A 50 17.53 4.77 4.29
C ILE A 50 18.04 3.39 3.84
N GLY A 51 18.39 3.22 2.58
CA GLY A 51 18.83 1.93 2.03
C GLY A 51 17.67 1.11 1.44
N LEU A 52 17.83 -0.22 1.44
CA LEU A 52 16.84 -1.14 0.89
C LEU A 52 15.63 -1.26 1.82
N CYS A 53 14.44 -1.07 1.28
CA CYS A 53 13.20 -1.11 2.06
C CYS A 53 12.19 -2.10 1.50
N VAL A 54 11.29 -2.56 2.38
CA VAL A 54 10.08 -3.32 2.03
C VAL A 54 8.87 -2.54 2.47
N ALA A 55 7.91 -2.33 1.58
CA ALA A 55 6.65 -1.68 1.93
C ALA A 55 5.62 -2.71 2.41
N ILE A 56 4.94 -2.40 3.52
CA ILE A 56 3.88 -3.24 4.09
C ILE A 56 2.58 -2.44 4.13
N PHE A 57 1.58 -2.95 3.42
CA PHE A 57 0.24 -2.37 3.31
C PHE A 57 -0.81 -3.24 3.99
N GLY A 58 -1.84 -2.63 4.53
CA GLY A 58 -2.95 -3.33 5.14
C GLY A 58 -3.96 -2.40 5.82
N SER A 59 -4.93 -3.00 6.50
CA SER A 59 -6.02 -2.24 7.12
C SER A 59 -5.58 -1.42 8.33
N ALA A 60 -5.92 -0.14 8.34
CA ALA A 60 -5.80 0.73 9.51
C ALA A 60 -6.73 0.34 10.68
N ARG A 61 -7.70 -0.55 10.45
CA ARG A 61 -8.71 -0.96 11.43
C ARG A 61 -8.37 -2.28 12.15
N THR A 62 -7.26 -2.91 11.79
CA THR A 62 -6.82 -4.19 12.39
C THR A 62 -6.32 -3.92 13.80
N LYS A 63 -6.91 -4.63 14.78
CA LYS A 63 -6.53 -4.47 16.19
C LYS A 63 -5.32 -5.33 16.55
N PRO A 64 -4.56 -4.99 17.62
CA PRO A 64 -3.36 -5.74 18.06
C PRO A 64 -3.60 -7.22 18.36
N GLU A 65 -4.81 -7.60 18.79
CA GLU A 65 -5.16 -8.99 19.09
C GLU A 65 -5.42 -9.83 17.84
N ASN A 66 -5.54 -9.20 16.67
CA ASN A 66 -5.79 -9.87 15.41
C ASN A 66 -4.53 -10.59 14.90
N LEU A 67 -4.71 -11.79 14.37
CA LEU A 67 -3.65 -12.60 13.79
C LEU A 67 -2.81 -11.84 12.74
N TYR A 68 -3.45 -11.06 11.88
CA TYR A 68 -2.75 -10.33 10.81
C TYR A 68 -1.92 -9.17 11.34
N TYR A 69 -2.32 -8.54 12.46
CA TYR A 69 -1.48 -7.55 13.13
C TYR A 69 -0.19 -8.23 13.63
N GLN A 70 -0.31 -9.33 14.34
CA GLN A 70 0.83 -10.08 14.88
C GLN A 70 1.73 -10.64 13.77
N LEU A 71 1.16 -11.12 12.67
CA LEU A 71 1.91 -11.56 11.49
C LEU A 71 2.67 -10.40 10.83
N SER A 72 2.06 -9.23 10.72
CA SER A 72 2.70 -8.03 10.17
C SER A 72 3.88 -7.59 11.04
N GLU A 73 3.71 -7.56 12.36
CA GLU A 73 4.77 -7.25 13.33
C GLU A 73 5.95 -8.25 13.20
N GLN A 74 5.67 -9.56 13.24
CA GLN A 74 6.71 -10.60 13.11
C GLN A 74 7.43 -10.56 11.75
N LEU A 75 6.71 -10.31 10.68
CA LEU A 75 7.29 -10.21 9.35
C LEU A 75 8.21 -9.01 9.25
N ALA A 76 7.77 -7.85 9.72
CA ALA A 76 8.55 -6.63 9.72
C ALA A 76 9.82 -6.77 10.58
N GLU A 77 9.72 -7.37 11.78
CA GLU A 77 10.87 -7.68 12.65
C GLU A 77 11.92 -8.53 11.94
N ARG A 78 11.49 -9.60 11.26
CA ARG A 78 12.39 -10.50 10.53
C ARG A 78 13.07 -9.83 9.35
N LEU A 79 12.35 -9.01 8.58
CA LEU A 79 12.91 -8.26 7.47
C LEU A 79 13.89 -7.20 7.97
N ALA A 80 13.55 -6.47 9.02
CA ALA A 80 14.40 -5.48 9.64
C ALA A 80 15.70 -6.11 10.19
N SER A 81 15.62 -7.27 10.85
CA SER A 81 16.79 -8.04 11.33
C SER A 81 17.71 -8.52 10.20
N LYS A 82 17.23 -8.52 8.95
CA LYS A 82 18.02 -8.82 7.75
C LYS A 82 18.60 -7.56 7.08
N GLY A 83 18.33 -6.38 7.63
CA GLY A 83 18.87 -5.11 7.14
C GLY A 83 17.93 -4.34 6.21
N PHE A 84 16.67 -4.76 6.06
CA PHE A 84 15.67 -3.98 5.32
C PHE A 84 15.08 -2.89 6.20
N GLY A 85 14.88 -1.69 5.65
CA GLY A 85 13.96 -0.71 6.21
C GLY A 85 12.51 -1.14 5.93
N ILE A 86 11.59 -0.75 6.80
CA ILE A 86 10.16 -1.03 6.62
C ILE A 86 9.42 0.27 6.36
N ILE A 87 8.73 0.33 5.24
CA ILE A 87 7.90 1.46 4.85
C ILE A 87 6.43 1.11 5.07
N SER A 88 5.70 1.96 5.76
CA SER A 88 4.25 1.88 5.90
C SER A 88 3.57 3.21 5.55
N GLY A 89 2.25 3.20 5.52
CA GLY A 89 1.47 4.44 5.38
C GLY A 89 1.40 5.30 6.64
N GLY A 90 2.08 4.91 7.71
CA GLY A 90 2.24 5.70 8.94
C GLY A 90 1.05 5.69 9.91
N GLY A 91 -0.10 5.15 9.51
CA GLY A 91 -1.31 5.10 10.32
C GLY A 91 -1.36 3.93 11.33
N PRO A 92 -2.52 3.69 11.95
CA PRO A 92 -2.73 2.60 12.90
C PRO A 92 -2.87 1.23 12.22
N GLY A 93 -3.12 0.19 13.00
CA GLY A 93 -3.42 -1.16 12.54
C GLY A 93 -2.22 -1.87 11.94
N ILE A 94 -2.35 -2.39 10.72
CA ILE A 94 -1.25 -3.11 10.05
C ILE A 94 -0.02 -2.23 9.86
N MET A 95 -0.20 -0.95 9.58
CA MET A 95 0.90 0.01 9.42
C MET A 95 1.68 0.21 10.71
N GLU A 96 0.96 0.33 11.83
CA GLU A 96 1.55 0.39 13.17
C GLU A 96 2.31 -0.90 13.51
N ALA A 97 1.70 -2.07 13.24
CA ALA A 97 2.34 -3.36 13.46
C ALA A 97 3.66 -3.49 12.66
N ALA A 98 3.66 -3.04 11.40
CA ALA A 98 4.84 -3.04 10.56
C ALA A 98 5.96 -2.15 11.12
N ASN A 99 5.63 -0.91 11.50
CA ASN A 99 6.61 0.01 12.10
C ASN A 99 7.13 -0.49 13.45
N LYS A 100 6.27 -1.07 14.29
CA LYS A 100 6.66 -1.70 15.56
C LYS A 100 7.64 -2.85 15.34
N GLY A 101 7.36 -3.74 14.39
CA GLY A 101 8.26 -4.83 14.03
C GLY A 101 9.59 -4.33 13.47
N ALA A 102 9.60 -3.23 12.69
CA ALA A 102 10.84 -2.62 12.22
C ALA A 102 11.76 -2.20 13.37
N GLN A 103 11.22 -1.53 14.38
CA GLN A 103 11.99 -1.14 15.57
C GLN A 103 12.48 -2.36 16.36
N GLN A 104 11.67 -3.40 16.53
CA GLN A 104 12.06 -4.64 17.20
C GLN A 104 13.23 -5.34 16.47
N GLY A 105 13.24 -5.31 15.15
CA GLY A 105 14.31 -5.86 14.31
C GLY A 105 15.53 -4.93 14.15
N ASN A 106 15.53 -3.76 14.81
CA ASN A 106 16.56 -2.71 14.71
C ASN A 106 16.80 -2.20 13.26
N GLY A 107 15.77 -2.20 12.42
CA GLY A 107 15.80 -1.61 11.09
C GLY A 107 15.11 -0.25 11.02
N PRO A 108 15.37 0.55 9.97
CA PRO A 108 14.70 1.82 9.74
C PRO A 108 13.18 1.65 9.68
N SER A 109 12.45 2.46 10.45
CA SER A 109 11.00 2.47 10.52
C SER A 109 10.45 3.72 9.86
N VAL A 110 9.87 3.57 8.66
CA VAL A 110 9.48 4.68 7.79
C VAL A 110 7.96 4.81 7.72
N GLY A 111 7.48 6.02 7.90
CA GLY A 111 6.07 6.39 7.70
C GLY A 111 5.91 7.37 6.54
N LEU A 112 5.19 6.96 5.50
CA LEU A 112 4.75 7.85 4.44
C LEU A 112 3.29 8.22 4.69
N ASN A 113 3.07 9.26 5.48
CA ASN A 113 1.74 9.67 5.91
C ASN A 113 1.04 10.47 4.80
N ILE A 114 -0.28 10.46 4.82
CA ILE A 114 -1.11 11.34 3.99
C ILE A 114 -1.96 12.21 4.90
N ASP A 115 -1.99 13.51 4.63
CA ASP A 115 -2.87 14.42 5.36
C ASP A 115 -4.32 14.11 5.00
N LEU A 116 -5.06 13.58 5.97
CA LEU A 116 -6.48 13.25 5.84
C LEU A 116 -7.28 14.04 6.88
N PRO A 117 -8.45 14.61 6.51
CA PRO A 117 -9.26 15.41 7.41
C PRO A 117 -9.69 14.69 8.70
N PHE A 118 -9.58 13.36 8.75
CA PHE A 118 -10.08 12.53 9.86
C PHE A 118 -8.98 11.69 10.54
N GLU A 119 -7.75 11.68 10.02
CA GLU A 119 -6.61 10.96 10.60
C GLU A 119 -5.52 11.99 10.94
N GLN A 120 -5.38 12.32 12.23
CA GLN A 120 -4.45 13.38 12.68
C GLN A 120 -3.17 12.86 13.35
N ASN A 121 -3.03 11.54 13.56
CA ASN A 121 -1.89 11.00 14.30
C ASN A 121 -1.23 9.86 13.52
N HIS A 122 0.08 10.01 13.30
CA HIS A 122 0.94 8.91 12.90
C HIS A 122 1.16 7.94 14.07
N ASN A 123 1.49 6.69 13.78
CA ASN A 123 1.77 5.72 14.82
C ASN A 123 3.11 6.01 15.53
N PRO A 124 3.27 5.63 16.81
CA PRO A 124 4.42 6.01 17.63
C PRO A 124 5.73 5.25 17.30
N TYR A 125 5.69 4.29 16.39
CA TYR A 125 6.81 3.43 16.04
C TYR A 125 7.57 3.87 14.80
N ILE A 126 7.24 5.03 14.22
CA ILE A 126 7.97 5.62 13.11
C ILE A 126 9.17 6.37 13.66
N ASP A 127 10.33 6.22 13.04
CA ASP A 127 11.51 7.00 13.38
C ASP A 127 11.27 8.48 13.03
N GLN A 128 11.59 9.38 13.95
CA GLN A 128 11.28 10.80 13.82
C GLN A 128 11.84 11.40 12.51
N GLU A 129 13.05 10.97 12.14
CA GLU A 129 13.71 11.41 10.89
C GLU A 129 13.12 10.77 9.64
N HIS A 130 12.37 9.67 9.77
CA HIS A 130 11.76 8.92 8.65
C HIS A 130 10.23 9.11 8.58
N ASN A 131 9.69 10.08 9.29
CA ASN A 131 8.29 10.44 9.27
C ASN A 131 8.04 11.53 8.21
N LEU A 132 7.48 11.14 7.06
CA LEU A 132 7.18 12.05 5.94
C LEU A 132 5.67 12.27 5.84
N GLU A 133 5.27 13.51 5.54
CA GLU A 133 3.88 13.88 5.36
C GLU A 133 3.64 14.34 3.90
N PHE A 134 2.55 13.87 3.31
CA PHE A 134 2.15 14.17 1.94
C PHE A 134 0.74 14.75 1.92
N ASN A 135 0.53 15.75 1.08
CA ASN A 135 -0.81 16.26 0.74
C ASN A 135 -1.36 15.58 -0.53
N TYR A 136 -0.47 14.99 -1.36
CA TYR A 136 -0.86 14.41 -2.64
C TYR A 136 -0.64 12.90 -2.66
N PHE A 137 -1.72 12.14 -2.85
CA PHE A 137 -1.66 10.68 -2.93
C PHE A 137 -0.68 10.17 -4.00
N PHE A 138 -0.68 10.76 -5.19
CA PHE A 138 0.17 10.32 -6.29
C PHE A 138 1.66 10.55 -6.03
N VAL A 139 2.03 11.61 -5.30
CA VAL A 139 3.43 11.82 -4.87
C VAL A 139 3.85 10.68 -3.95
N ARG A 140 3.06 10.41 -2.91
CA ARG A 140 3.30 9.33 -1.96
C ARG A 140 3.44 7.96 -2.64
N LYS A 141 2.56 7.65 -3.59
CA LYS A 141 2.60 6.40 -4.37
C LYS A 141 3.91 6.21 -5.13
N VAL A 142 4.40 7.28 -5.79
CA VAL A 142 5.70 7.24 -6.46
C VAL A 142 6.84 6.92 -5.49
N ILE A 143 6.80 7.46 -4.26
CA ILE A 143 7.81 7.20 -3.25
C ILE A 143 7.76 5.74 -2.79
N PHE A 144 6.56 5.18 -2.53
CA PHE A 144 6.42 3.75 -2.20
C PHE A 144 7.05 2.86 -3.26
N VAL A 145 6.68 3.07 -4.52
CA VAL A 145 7.18 2.26 -5.65
C VAL A 145 8.68 2.41 -5.83
N LYS A 146 9.19 3.65 -5.74
CA LYS A 146 10.60 3.95 -6.02
C LYS A 146 11.57 3.35 -4.99
N TYR A 147 11.20 3.35 -3.71
CA TYR A 147 12.10 2.98 -2.62
C TYR A 147 11.86 1.59 -2.03
N SER A 148 10.90 0.85 -2.58
CA SER A 148 10.64 -0.52 -2.12
C SER A 148 11.26 -1.57 -3.04
N GLN A 149 11.85 -2.59 -2.43
CA GLN A 149 12.36 -3.79 -3.09
C GLN A 149 11.33 -4.92 -3.12
N ALA A 150 10.29 -4.81 -2.29
CA ALA A 150 9.15 -5.73 -2.24
C ALA A 150 7.91 -5.03 -1.68
N PHE A 151 6.74 -5.50 -2.07
CA PHE A 151 5.47 -5.14 -1.46
C PHE A 151 4.89 -6.33 -0.73
N VAL A 152 4.54 -6.13 0.53
CA VAL A 152 3.76 -7.08 1.34
C VAL A 152 2.36 -6.51 1.54
N ILE A 153 1.37 -7.27 1.12
CA ILE A 153 -0.02 -6.86 1.14
C ILE A 153 -0.79 -7.72 2.16
N MET A 154 -1.03 -7.15 3.31
CA MET A 154 -1.86 -7.76 4.35
C MET A 154 -3.35 -7.50 4.06
N PRO A 155 -4.29 -8.24 4.70
CA PRO A 155 -5.71 -7.96 4.58
C PRO A 155 -6.05 -6.49 4.82
N GLY A 156 -6.81 -5.87 3.88
CA GLY A 156 -7.10 -4.45 3.95
C GLY A 156 -8.24 -4.01 3.04
N GLY A 157 -8.53 -2.72 3.06
CA GLY A 157 -9.61 -2.12 2.29
C GLY A 157 -9.15 -1.56 0.93
N PHE A 158 -9.91 -0.58 0.43
CA PHE A 158 -9.67 0.01 -0.89
C PHE A 158 -8.27 0.63 -1.04
N GLY A 159 -7.74 1.29 -0.01
CA GLY A 159 -6.38 1.84 -0.07
C GLY A 159 -5.31 0.76 -0.22
N THR A 160 -5.50 -0.41 0.42
CA THR A 160 -4.60 -1.56 0.27
C THR A 160 -4.69 -2.17 -1.13
N LEU A 161 -5.90 -2.28 -1.69
CA LEU A 161 -6.13 -2.75 -3.05
C LEU A 161 -5.58 -1.78 -4.09
N ASP A 162 -5.70 -0.48 -3.85
CA ASP A 162 -5.18 0.58 -4.72
C ASP A 162 -3.66 0.48 -4.90
N GLU A 163 -2.90 0.29 -3.80
CA GLU A 163 -1.45 0.08 -3.89
C GLU A 163 -1.08 -1.26 -4.55
N PHE A 164 -1.84 -2.32 -4.26
CA PHE A 164 -1.63 -3.62 -4.88
C PHE A 164 -1.81 -3.59 -6.40
N PHE A 165 -2.95 -3.07 -6.87
CA PHE A 165 -3.24 -3.03 -8.31
C PHE A 165 -2.38 -2.01 -9.06
N GLU A 166 -1.96 -0.92 -8.43
CA GLU A 166 -1.00 0.00 -9.05
C GLU A 166 0.33 -0.69 -9.30
N ALA A 167 0.89 -1.39 -8.30
CA ALA A 167 2.14 -2.12 -8.46
C ALA A 167 2.04 -3.19 -9.56
N LEU A 168 0.96 -3.98 -9.58
CA LEU A 168 0.70 -4.96 -10.65
C LEU A 168 0.70 -4.30 -12.03
N THR A 169 -0.04 -3.20 -12.17
CA THR A 169 -0.17 -2.49 -13.44
C THR A 169 1.17 -1.94 -13.92
N LEU A 170 1.96 -1.36 -13.02
CA LEU A 170 3.27 -0.78 -13.35
C LEU A 170 4.26 -1.86 -13.79
N ILE A 171 4.27 -3.03 -13.15
CA ILE A 171 5.11 -4.17 -13.54
C ILE A 171 4.62 -4.77 -14.87
N GLN A 172 3.32 -5.06 -14.98
CA GLN A 172 2.71 -5.62 -16.19
C GLN A 172 3.01 -4.77 -17.43
N THR A 173 2.94 -3.45 -17.29
CA THR A 173 3.20 -2.51 -18.39
C THR A 173 4.67 -2.15 -18.58
N ASN A 174 5.59 -2.80 -17.86
CA ASN A 174 7.03 -2.56 -17.88
C ASN A 174 7.42 -1.09 -17.59
N LYS A 175 6.65 -0.39 -16.77
CA LYS A 175 6.98 0.96 -16.30
C LYS A 175 8.00 0.94 -15.17
N ILE A 176 8.02 -0.15 -14.41
CA ILE A 176 9.02 -0.43 -13.39
C ILE A 176 9.58 -1.85 -13.57
N GLY A 177 10.74 -2.11 -12.99
CA GLY A 177 11.30 -3.45 -12.91
C GLY A 177 10.43 -4.38 -12.05
N ARG A 178 10.52 -5.68 -12.30
CA ARG A 178 9.82 -6.69 -11.50
C ARG A 178 10.42 -6.73 -10.09
N PHE A 179 9.57 -6.77 -9.08
CA PHE A 179 9.92 -7.03 -7.68
C PHE A 179 8.82 -7.89 -7.02
N PRO A 180 9.10 -8.58 -5.90
CA PRO A 180 8.12 -9.46 -5.27
C PRO A 180 6.93 -8.68 -4.71
N ILE A 181 5.72 -9.15 -5.06
CA ILE A 181 4.47 -8.73 -4.44
C ILE A 181 3.89 -9.93 -3.70
N VAL A 182 3.81 -9.85 -2.38
CA VAL A 182 3.43 -10.96 -1.50
C VAL A 182 2.11 -10.64 -0.80
N LEU A 183 1.05 -11.36 -1.14
CA LEU A 183 -0.24 -11.30 -0.44
C LEU A 183 -0.20 -12.26 0.75
N VAL A 184 -0.47 -11.78 1.95
CA VAL A 184 -0.48 -12.60 3.18
C VAL A 184 -1.91 -12.89 3.60
N GLY A 185 -2.24 -14.19 3.78
CA GLY A 185 -3.58 -14.66 4.17
C GLY A 185 -4.35 -15.26 3.00
N LYS A 186 -4.09 -16.52 2.68
CA LYS A 186 -4.74 -17.25 1.56
C LYS A 186 -6.26 -17.19 1.63
N GLU A 187 -6.82 -17.42 2.82
CA GLU A 187 -8.27 -17.39 3.01
C GLU A 187 -8.88 -16.01 2.64
N TYR A 188 -8.25 -14.93 3.07
CA TYR A 188 -8.72 -13.58 2.77
C TYR A 188 -8.64 -13.28 1.27
N TRP A 189 -7.53 -13.64 0.63
CA TRP A 189 -7.27 -13.29 -0.77
C TRP A 189 -7.89 -14.26 -1.78
N ALA A 190 -8.35 -15.45 -1.35
CA ALA A 190 -8.90 -16.47 -2.23
C ALA A 190 -10.00 -15.95 -3.15
N GLY A 191 -10.98 -15.20 -2.61
CA GLY A 191 -12.07 -14.65 -3.39
C GLY A 191 -11.64 -13.65 -4.46
N LEU A 192 -10.61 -12.84 -4.19
CA LEU A 192 -10.05 -11.91 -5.17
C LEU A 192 -9.28 -12.65 -6.27
N VAL A 193 -8.46 -13.63 -5.89
CA VAL A 193 -7.70 -14.45 -6.84
C VAL A 193 -8.63 -15.25 -7.74
N ASP A 194 -9.68 -15.85 -7.18
CA ASP A 194 -10.71 -16.56 -7.94
C ASP A 194 -11.47 -15.64 -8.89
N TRP A 195 -11.78 -14.41 -8.45
CA TRP A 195 -12.41 -13.41 -9.31
C TRP A 195 -11.48 -13.00 -10.47
N ILE A 196 -10.20 -12.75 -10.21
CA ILE A 196 -9.21 -12.44 -11.26
C ILE A 196 -9.15 -13.59 -12.28
N LYS A 197 -9.01 -14.84 -11.82
CA LYS A 197 -8.95 -16.02 -12.68
C LYS A 197 -10.23 -16.24 -13.49
N SER A 198 -11.40 -16.08 -12.85
CA SER A 198 -12.69 -16.38 -13.47
C SER A 198 -13.26 -15.23 -14.30
N ARG A 199 -12.77 -13.99 -14.16
CA ARG A 199 -13.34 -12.82 -14.83
C ARG A 199 -12.33 -12.05 -15.67
N LEU A 200 -11.07 -11.98 -15.27
CA LEU A 200 -10.07 -11.24 -16.04
C LEU A 200 -9.26 -12.14 -16.97
N LEU A 201 -9.03 -13.39 -16.59
CA LEU A 201 -8.29 -14.35 -17.39
C LEU A 201 -9.20 -15.19 -18.29
N GLN A 202 -10.42 -15.50 -17.85
CA GLN A 202 -11.41 -16.30 -18.57
C GLN A 202 -12.13 -15.43 -19.60
N ASP A 203 -12.50 -16.03 -20.74
CA ASP A 203 -13.24 -15.50 -21.88
C ASP A 203 -12.35 -14.99 -23.03
N ASP A 204 -12.96 -14.90 -24.19
CA ASP A 204 -12.35 -14.48 -25.47
C ASP A 204 -11.70 -13.07 -25.42
N LEU A 205 -11.91 -12.33 -24.34
CA LEU A 205 -11.44 -10.95 -24.18
C LEU A 205 -10.08 -10.81 -23.52
N HIS A 206 -9.64 -11.80 -22.70
CA HIS A 206 -8.34 -11.84 -22.01
C HIS A 206 -7.85 -10.48 -21.50
N TYR A 207 -8.51 -9.93 -20.45
CA TYR A 207 -8.11 -8.66 -19.85
C TYR A 207 -6.71 -8.74 -19.19
N VAL A 208 -6.30 -9.94 -18.78
CA VAL A 208 -4.96 -10.26 -18.28
C VAL A 208 -4.50 -11.57 -18.90
N SER A 209 -3.18 -11.80 -18.94
CA SER A 209 -2.57 -13.05 -19.39
C SER A 209 -2.34 -14.03 -18.23
N GLU A 210 -2.13 -15.31 -18.54
CA GLU A 210 -1.74 -16.31 -17.51
C GLU A 210 -0.46 -15.91 -16.79
N SER A 211 0.52 -15.34 -17.50
CA SER A 211 1.76 -14.86 -16.93
C SER A 211 1.61 -13.69 -15.96
N ASP A 212 0.49 -12.96 -16.02
CA ASP A 212 0.22 -11.88 -15.06
C ASP A 212 -0.13 -12.41 -13.67
N LEU A 213 -0.56 -13.68 -13.58
CA LEU A 213 -0.78 -14.33 -12.27
C LEU A 213 0.54 -14.63 -11.55
N ASP A 214 1.66 -14.67 -12.26
CA ASP A 214 3.00 -14.85 -11.69
C ASP A 214 3.61 -13.55 -11.16
N LEU A 215 2.89 -12.41 -11.27
CA LEU A 215 3.34 -11.12 -10.74
C LEU A 215 3.22 -11.02 -9.23
N PHE A 216 2.45 -11.89 -8.60
CA PHE A 216 2.27 -11.92 -7.15
C PHE A 216 2.19 -13.36 -6.63
N CYS A 217 2.47 -13.56 -5.37
CA CYS A 217 2.26 -14.84 -4.69
C CYS A 217 1.39 -14.67 -3.45
N VAL A 218 0.77 -15.76 -2.99
CA VAL A 218 -0.10 -15.77 -1.80
C VAL A 218 0.47 -16.76 -0.77
N VAL A 219 0.71 -16.26 0.43
CA VAL A 219 1.31 -17.01 1.54
C VAL A 219 0.47 -16.84 2.81
N ASP A 220 0.73 -17.68 3.84
CA ASP A 220 0.01 -17.59 5.12
C ASP A 220 0.91 -17.18 6.28
N THR A 221 2.22 -17.28 6.14
CA THR A 221 3.15 -17.07 7.26
C THR A 221 4.20 -16.03 6.98
N ALA A 222 4.69 -15.39 8.03
CA ALA A 222 5.82 -14.45 7.95
C ALA A 222 7.08 -15.14 7.36
N THR A 223 7.30 -16.42 7.68
CA THR A 223 8.46 -17.17 7.18
C THR A 223 8.40 -17.38 5.66
N GLU A 224 7.22 -17.74 5.12
CA GLU A 224 7.03 -17.88 3.68
C GLU A 224 7.22 -16.53 2.96
N ALA A 225 6.66 -15.45 3.51
CA ALA A 225 6.79 -14.12 2.93
C ALA A 225 8.25 -13.65 2.87
N VAL A 226 9.00 -13.80 3.98
CA VAL A 226 10.44 -13.47 4.02
C VAL A 226 11.21 -14.30 3.01
N LYS A 227 10.92 -15.61 2.91
CA LYS A 227 11.58 -16.51 1.96
C LYS A 227 11.39 -16.03 0.52
N VAL A 228 10.17 -15.66 0.13
CA VAL A 228 9.90 -15.12 -1.22
C VAL A 228 10.70 -13.86 -1.51
N ILE A 229 10.83 -12.97 -0.53
CA ILE A 229 11.57 -11.71 -0.68
C ILE A 229 13.08 -11.95 -0.77
N ASP A 230 13.61 -12.91 -0.02
CA ASP A 230 15.03 -13.26 -0.03
C ASP A 230 15.50 -13.99 -1.30
N GLU A 231 14.60 -14.77 -1.93
CA GLU A 231 14.91 -15.60 -3.09
C GLU A 231 14.76 -14.85 -4.43
N PHE A 232 14.21 -13.62 -4.42
CA PHE A 232 13.99 -12.81 -5.59
C PHE A 232 15.22 -11.99 -5.96
#